data_e401809f1ea024446a29bd3add1f30ba
#
_entry.id   e401809f1ea024446a29bd3add1f30ba
#
_cell.length_a   1.000
_cell.length_b   1.000
_cell.length_c   1.000
_cell.angle_alpha   90.00
_cell.angle_beta   90.00
_cell.angle_gamma   90.00
#
_symmetry.space_group_name_H-M   'P 1'
#
loop_
_entity.id
_entity.type
_entity.pdbx_description
1 polymer ?
#
loop_
_entity_poly.entity_id
_entity_poly.type
_entity_poly.pdbx_seq_one_letter_code
_entity_poly.pdbx_strand_id
1 'polypeptide(L)'
;MVPAKIIRRSIPSAILSVGRPLGKRGRARYNLRVFTLHPQLQTDCHPLGKLTGGRLLLHRNTAVTWFILVPETKAADLLDLPEAQLNSIMADGRALSVFLKNERNFPKVNFGAIGNLVPQLHLHIVGRTPEDACWPQPVWGNLPEGPAYTEPEIETLRNQLIEHCDLQPVD
;
A
#
# COMPACT_ATOMS: atom_id res chain seq x y z
N MET A 1 40.41 33.10 24.11
CA MET A 1 40.66 32.52 22.78
C MET A 1 41.75 31.47 22.89
N VAL A 2 41.40 30.18 22.98
CA VAL A 2 42.33 29.07 23.19
C VAL A 2 42.11 28.10 22.04
N PRO A 3 43.13 27.68 21.28
CA PRO A 3 42.93 26.81 20.12
C PRO A 3 42.79 25.34 20.52
N ALA A 4 41.86 24.64 19.86
CA ALA A 4 41.61 23.24 20.01
C ALA A 4 42.76 22.38 19.44
N LYS A 5 43.28 21.46 20.25
CA LYS A 5 44.25 20.44 19.88
C LYS A 5 43.62 19.28 19.15
N ILE A 6 44.01 19.07 17.89
CA ILE A 6 43.64 17.90 17.09
C ILE A 6 44.49 16.72 17.52
N ILE A 7 43.90 15.69 18.12
CA ILE A 7 44.56 14.43 18.44
C ILE A 7 44.39 13.47 17.26
N ARG A 8 45.46 13.24 16.51
CA ARG A 8 45.53 12.15 15.51
C ARG A 8 45.80 10.86 16.24
N ARG A 9 44.86 9.89 16.15
CA ARG A 9 45.08 8.51 16.58
C ARG A 9 45.58 7.69 15.39
N SER A 10 46.79 7.12 15.58
CA SER A 10 47.45 6.21 14.66
C SER A 10 46.71 4.84 14.63
N ILE A 11 46.52 4.29 13.43
CA ILE A 11 45.99 2.96 13.20
C ILE A 11 47.18 1.99 13.14
N PRO A 12 47.20 0.87 13.90
CA PRO A 12 48.24 -0.14 13.76
C PRO A 12 47.98 -1.04 12.55
N SER A 13 49.03 -1.27 11.77
CA SER A 13 49.09 -2.27 10.71
C SER A 13 49.01 -3.66 11.30
N ALA A 14 48.01 -4.47 10.88
CA ALA A 14 47.94 -5.90 11.18
C ALA A 14 48.06 -6.71 9.88
N ILE A 15 49.23 -7.27 9.73
CA ILE A 15 49.67 -8.58 9.16
C ILE A 15 48.64 -9.37 8.33
N LEU A 16 49.00 -9.53 7.05
CA LEU A 16 48.46 -10.53 6.12
C LEU A 16 48.71 -11.98 6.65
N SER A 17 47.66 -12.75 6.82
CA SER A 17 47.72 -14.19 6.95
C SER A 17 47.05 -14.82 5.72
N VAL A 18 47.85 -15.62 5.01
CA VAL A 18 47.49 -16.34 3.79
C VAL A 18 46.73 -17.62 4.15
N GLY A 19 45.62 -17.86 3.46
CA GLY A 19 45.26 -19.21 3.04
C GLY A 19 44.25 -20.01 3.85
N ARG A 20 43.00 -20.07 3.30
CA ARG A 20 42.22 -21.31 3.28
C ARG A 20 41.30 -21.31 2.05
N PRO A 21 41.13 -22.44 1.32
CA PRO A 21 40.31 -22.49 0.11
C PRO A 21 38.82 -22.37 0.45
N LEU A 22 38.14 -21.50 -0.30
CA LEU A 22 36.69 -21.30 -0.23
C LEU A 22 35.94 -22.58 -0.59
N GLY A 23 35.33 -23.22 0.41
CA GLY A 23 34.31 -24.21 0.21
C GLY A 23 33.17 -23.67 -0.63
N LYS A 24 32.63 -24.52 -1.52
CA LYS A 24 31.50 -24.22 -2.43
C LYS A 24 30.38 -23.56 -1.64
N ARG A 25 30.19 -22.25 -1.83
CA ARG A 25 29.03 -21.52 -1.29
C ARG A 25 27.80 -22.08 -1.99
N GLY A 26 27.03 -22.88 -1.27
CA GLY A 26 25.68 -23.23 -1.70
C GLY A 26 24.92 -21.94 -2.00
N ARG A 27 24.39 -21.80 -3.22
CA ARG A 27 23.45 -20.74 -3.56
C ARG A 27 22.29 -20.85 -2.58
N ALA A 28 22.21 -19.95 -1.61
CA ALA A 28 21.01 -19.76 -0.84
C ALA A 28 19.90 -19.46 -1.87
N ARG A 29 19.00 -20.41 -2.06
CA ARG A 29 17.75 -20.14 -2.79
C ARG A 29 16.97 -19.19 -1.90
N TYR A 30 17.05 -17.88 -2.19
CA TYR A 30 16.09 -16.94 -1.66
C TYR A 30 14.74 -17.38 -2.19
N ASN A 31 13.96 -18.04 -1.35
CA ASN A 31 12.54 -18.21 -1.59
C ASN A 31 11.94 -16.79 -1.54
N LEU A 32 11.91 -16.12 -2.69
CA LEU A 32 11.07 -14.95 -2.90
C LEU A 32 9.63 -15.46 -2.67
N ARG A 33 9.12 -15.28 -1.47
CA ARG A 33 7.70 -15.56 -1.22
C ARG A 33 6.95 -14.54 -2.06
N VAL A 34 6.37 -15.02 -3.14
CA VAL A 34 5.47 -14.22 -3.97
C VAL A 34 4.31 -13.80 -3.08
N PHE A 35 4.09 -12.49 -2.96
CA PHE A 35 2.94 -11.97 -2.24
C PHE A 35 1.66 -12.45 -2.94
N THR A 36 0.78 -13.10 -2.19
CA THR A 36 -0.49 -13.62 -2.71
C THR A 36 -1.62 -12.82 -2.09
N LEU A 37 -2.44 -12.24 -2.94
CA LEU A 37 -3.65 -11.56 -2.51
C LEU A 37 -4.69 -12.58 -2.04
N HIS A 38 -5.40 -12.26 -0.94
CA HIS A 38 -6.47 -13.10 -0.43
C HIS A 38 -7.56 -13.33 -1.48
N PRO A 39 -8.08 -14.57 -1.64
CA PRO A 39 -9.06 -14.90 -2.70
C PRO A 39 -10.31 -13.99 -2.70
N GLN A 40 -10.81 -13.60 -1.53
CA GLN A 40 -11.94 -12.69 -1.43
C GLN A 40 -11.63 -11.32 -2.05
N LEU A 41 -10.45 -10.75 -1.77
CA LEU A 41 -10.04 -9.47 -2.38
C LEU A 41 -9.86 -9.57 -3.89
N GLN A 42 -9.42 -10.74 -4.40
CA GLN A 42 -9.36 -10.99 -5.85
C GLN A 42 -10.75 -11.03 -6.48
N THR A 43 -11.72 -11.63 -5.78
CA THR A 43 -13.11 -11.74 -6.26
C THR A 43 -13.80 -10.39 -6.25
N ASP A 44 -13.65 -9.61 -5.18
CA ASP A 44 -14.42 -8.39 -4.95
C ASP A 44 -13.82 -7.15 -5.61
N CYS A 45 -12.57 -7.24 -6.11
CA CYS A 45 -11.83 -6.06 -6.57
C CYS A 45 -11.19 -6.25 -7.95
N HIS A 46 -10.95 -5.12 -8.61
CA HIS A 46 -10.08 -5.00 -9.78
C HIS A 46 -8.68 -4.54 -9.33
N PRO A 47 -7.58 -5.15 -9.79
CA PRO A 47 -6.25 -4.65 -9.53
C PRO A 47 -6.01 -3.36 -10.34
N LEU A 48 -5.56 -2.30 -9.66
CA LEU A 48 -5.21 -1.03 -10.30
C LEU A 48 -3.69 -0.91 -10.54
N GLY A 49 -2.89 -1.25 -9.53
CA GLY A 49 -1.45 -1.05 -9.57
C GLY A 49 -0.82 -1.19 -8.18
N LYS A 50 0.34 -0.56 -8.00
CA LYS A 50 1.08 -0.55 -6.75
C LYS A 50 1.43 0.89 -6.36
N LEU A 51 1.24 1.22 -5.09
CA LEU A 51 1.76 2.41 -4.42
C LEU A 51 2.91 2.02 -3.48
N THR A 52 3.56 2.99 -2.86
CA THR A 52 4.67 2.72 -1.93
C THR A 52 4.24 1.85 -0.75
N GLY A 53 3.04 2.06 -0.21
CA GLY A 53 2.49 1.33 0.93
C GLY A 53 1.90 -0.03 0.60
N GLY A 54 1.65 -0.36 -0.69
CA GLY A 54 1.06 -1.64 -1.06
C GLY A 54 0.39 -1.70 -2.42
N ARG A 55 -0.33 -2.80 -2.67
CA ARG A 55 -1.14 -2.97 -3.88
C ARG A 55 -2.44 -2.19 -3.76
N LEU A 56 -2.78 -1.46 -4.81
CA LEU A 56 -4.04 -0.71 -4.89
C LEU A 56 -5.06 -1.50 -5.72
N LEU A 57 -6.24 -1.66 -5.14
CA LEU A 57 -7.38 -2.32 -5.75
C LEU A 57 -8.56 -1.36 -5.79
N LEU A 58 -9.50 -1.61 -6.71
CA LEU A 58 -10.79 -0.95 -6.82
C LEU A 58 -11.90 -1.96 -6.54
N HIS A 59 -12.75 -1.70 -5.58
CA HIS A 59 -13.93 -2.53 -5.33
C HIS A 59 -14.87 -2.51 -6.56
N ARG A 60 -15.44 -3.67 -6.92
CA ARG A 60 -16.21 -3.84 -8.17
C ARG A 60 -17.49 -3.02 -8.23
N ASN A 61 -18.14 -2.79 -7.09
CA ASN A 61 -19.41 -2.07 -7.01
C ASN A 61 -19.18 -0.56 -7.24
N THR A 62 -19.82 -0.01 -8.26
CA THR A 62 -19.69 1.40 -8.67
C THR A 62 -20.55 2.38 -7.88
N ALA A 63 -21.43 1.89 -6.97
CA ALA A 63 -22.30 2.75 -6.17
C ALA A 63 -21.53 3.78 -5.33
N VAL A 64 -20.25 3.50 -5.02
CA VAL A 64 -19.28 4.43 -4.44
C VAL A 64 -17.90 4.18 -5.05
N THR A 65 -17.03 5.19 -5.12
CA THR A 65 -15.62 4.95 -5.45
C THR A 65 -14.90 4.42 -4.21
N TRP A 66 -14.48 3.17 -4.26
CA TRP A 66 -13.92 2.46 -3.10
C TRP A 66 -12.58 1.82 -3.44
N PHE A 67 -11.50 2.46 -2.99
CA PHE A 67 -10.16 1.92 -3.09
C PHE A 67 -9.84 1.02 -1.90
N ILE A 68 -9.03 -0.01 -2.15
CA ILE A 68 -8.51 -0.92 -1.13
C ILE A 68 -6.99 -0.99 -1.30
N LEU A 69 -6.25 -0.53 -0.29
CA LEU A 69 -4.78 -0.59 -0.24
C LEU A 69 -4.36 -1.81 0.58
N VAL A 70 -3.59 -2.71 -0.03
CA VAL A 70 -3.16 -3.98 0.57
C VAL A 70 -1.64 -3.98 0.76
N PRO A 71 -1.15 -3.75 1.99
CA PRO A 71 0.28 -3.80 2.29
C PRO A 71 0.85 -5.22 2.17
N GLU A 72 2.08 -5.33 1.70
CA GLU A 72 2.80 -6.61 1.68
C GLU A 72 3.40 -6.89 3.07
N THR A 73 2.59 -7.40 3.97
CA THR A 73 2.95 -7.68 5.37
C THR A 73 2.33 -8.97 5.88
N LYS A 74 2.80 -9.45 7.05
CA LYS A 74 2.18 -10.52 7.82
C LYS A 74 1.35 -10.01 8.99
N ALA A 75 1.45 -8.73 9.33
CA ALA A 75 0.61 -8.12 10.35
C ALA A 75 -0.85 -8.15 9.88
N ALA A 76 -1.75 -8.44 10.79
CA ALA A 76 -3.20 -8.37 10.56
C ALA A 76 -3.73 -6.96 10.85
N ASP A 77 -3.14 -6.27 11.80
CA ASP A 77 -3.57 -4.96 12.25
C ASP A 77 -2.62 -3.85 11.81
N LEU A 78 -3.21 -2.70 11.45
CA LEU A 78 -2.47 -1.54 10.95
C LEU A 78 -1.45 -1.01 11.97
N LEU A 79 -1.83 -0.99 13.25
CA LEU A 79 -1.00 -0.42 14.30
C LEU A 79 0.15 -1.33 14.76
N ASP A 80 0.18 -2.59 14.29
CA ASP A 80 1.28 -3.52 14.53
C ASP A 80 2.42 -3.40 13.50
N LEU A 81 2.25 -2.51 12.52
CA LEU A 81 3.25 -2.30 11.48
C LEU A 81 4.47 -1.51 12.01
N PRO A 82 5.68 -1.78 11.45
CA PRO A 82 6.81 -0.89 11.64
C PRO A 82 6.48 0.54 11.21
N GLU A 83 6.97 1.53 11.95
CA GLU A 83 6.69 2.97 11.73
C GLU A 83 6.90 3.41 10.28
N ALA A 84 7.99 2.99 9.65
CA ALA A 84 8.27 3.35 8.26
C ALA A 84 7.20 2.84 7.28
N GLN A 85 6.69 1.61 7.50
CA GLN A 85 5.62 1.04 6.66
C GLN A 85 4.28 1.72 6.94
N LEU A 86 3.97 1.98 8.20
CA LEU A 86 2.78 2.74 8.59
C LEU A 86 2.77 4.12 7.94
N ASN A 87 3.90 4.85 7.99
CA ASN A 87 4.02 6.18 7.39
C ASN A 87 3.81 6.15 5.87
N SER A 88 4.33 5.14 5.16
CA SER A 88 4.10 4.98 3.71
C SER A 88 2.62 4.76 3.40
N ILE A 89 1.95 3.89 4.14
CA ILE A 89 0.52 3.61 3.99
C ILE A 89 -0.33 4.85 4.25
N MET A 90 0.00 5.63 5.30
CA MET A 90 -0.72 6.85 5.61
C MET A 90 -0.49 7.95 4.57
N ALA A 91 0.70 8.02 3.98
CA ALA A 91 0.98 8.94 2.88
C ALA A 91 0.15 8.59 1.63
N ASP A 92 0.09 7.30 1.25
CA ASP A 92 -0.74 6.83 0.14
C ASP A 92 -2.24 7.06 0.41
N GLY A 93 -2.71 6.75 1.62
CA GLY A 93 -4.10 6.99 2.02
C GLY A 93 -4.49 8.48 1.93
N ARG A 94 -3.55 9.36 2.30
CA ARG A 94 -3.73 10.82 2.14
C ARG A 94 -3.77 11.23 0.67
N ALA A 95 -2.86 10.71 -0.16
CA ALA A 95 -2.83 11.02 -1.60
C ALA A 95 -4.13 10.59 -2.28
N LEU A 96 -4.61 9.37 -2.00
CA LEU A 96 -5.90 8.86 -2.50
C LEU A 96 -7.09 9.70 -2.00
N SER A 97 -7.05 10.16 -0.75
CA SER A 97 -8.09 11.06 -0.21
C SER A 97 -8.10 12.42 -0.90
N VAL A 98 -6.93 12.98 -1.20
CA VAL A 98 -6.81 14.24 -1.96
C VAL A 98 -7.33 14.05 -3.38
N PHE A 99 -6.94 12.97 -4.05
CA PHE A 99 -7.44 12.59 -5.38
C PHE A 99 -8.98 12.48 -5.41
N LEU A 100 -9.56 11.73 -4.46
CA LEU A 100 -11.02 11.60 -4.39
C LEU A 100 -11.72 12.95 -4.21
N LYS A 101 -11.16 13.85 -3.42
CA LYS A 101 -11.77 15.18 -3.17
C LYS A 101 -11.60 16.12 -4.34
N ASN A 102 -10.40 16.22 -4.90
CA ASN A 102 -10.07 17.26 -5.87
C ASN A 102 -10.41 16.84 -7.31
N GLU A 103 -10.11 15.58 -7.68
CA GLU A 103 -10.30 15.12 -9.06
C GLU A 103 -11.64 14.40 -9.27
N ARG A 104 -12.23 13.86 -8.17
CA ARG A 104 -13.49 13.12 -8.22
C ARG A 104 -14.64 13.84 -7.51
N ASN A 105 -14.39 15.02 -6.94
CA ASN A 105 -15.39 15.90 -6.29
C ASN A 105 -16.16 15.25 -5.12
N PHE A 106 -15.55 14.30 -4.40
CA PHE A 106 -16.16 13.74 -3.21
C PHE A 106 -16.01 14.69 -2.02
N PRO A 107 -17.10 15.17 -1.38
CA PRO A 107 -17.02 16.07 -0.23
C PRO A 107 -16.47 15.39 1.02
N LYS A 108 -16.55 14.06 1.10
CA LYS A 108 -16.13 13.27 2.27
C LYS A 108 -15.37 12.03 1.81
N VAL A 109 -14.38 11.63 2.62
CA VAL A 109 -13.68 10.34 2.48
C VAL A 109 -13.77 9.60 3.81
N ASN A 110 -14.14 8.31 3.75
CA ASN A 110 -13.99 7.39 4.87
C ASN A 110 -12.70 6.60 4.69
N PHE A 111 -11.97 6.42 5.78
CA PHE A 111 -10.73 5.65 5.85
C PHE A 111 -10.79 4.68 7.01
N GLY A 112 -10.40 3.42 6.81
CA GLY A 112 -10.42 2.42 7.88
C GLY A 112 -9.76 1.12 7.51
N ALA A 113 -9.28 0.40 8.55
CA ALA A 113 -8.85 -0.99 8.49
C ALA A 113 -9.77 -1.81 9.39
N ILE A 114 -10.44 -2.84 8.87
CA ILE A 114 -11.44 -3.64 9.60
C ILE A 114 -10.94 -5.07 9.79
N GLY A 115 -10.69 -5.81 8.69
CA GLY A 115 -10.06 -7.13 8.72
C GLY A 115 -10.87 -8.28 9.35
N ASN A 116 -12.12 -8.07 9.77
CA ASN A 116 -12.88 -9.07 10.54
C ASN A 116 -13.22 -10.35 9.74
N LEU A 117 -13.42 -10.24 8.44
CA LEU A 117 -13.71 -11.37 7.55
C LEU A 117 -12.49 -11.80 6.74
N VAL A 118 -11.70 -10.85 6.27
CA VAL A 118 -10.47 -11.08 5.52
C VAL A 118 -9.30 -10.64 6.40
N PRO A 119 -8.54 -11.60 6.98
CA PRO A 119 -7.49 -11.25 7.96
C PRO A 119 -6.23 -10.65 7.32
N GLN A 120 -6.06 -10.73 5.98
CA GLN A 120 -4.99 -10.01 5.31
C GLN A 120 -5.21 -8.52 5.47
N LEU A 121 -4.23 -7.82 6.07
CA LEU A 121 -4.34 -6.38 6.31
C LEU A 121 -4.67 -5.65 5.00
N HIS A 122 -5.73 -4.89 5.03
CA HIS A 122 -6.16 -4.03 3.94
C HIS A 122 -6.87 -2.79 4.48
N LEU A 123 -6.68 -1.68 3.78
CA LEU A 123 -7.24 -0.40 4.17
C LEU A 123 -8.23 0.06 3.12
N HIS A 124 -9.35 0.57 3.59
CA HIS A 124 -10.43 1.09 2.77
C HIS A 124 -10.33 2.60 2.68
N ILE A 125 -10.39 3.15 1.47
CA ILE A 125 -10.43 4.58 1.16
C ILE A 125 -11.65 4.80 0.28
N VAL A 126 -12.70 5.39 0.82
CA VAL A 126 -14.03 5.45 0.18
C VAL A 126 -14.44 6.90 -0.03
N GLY A 127 -14.70 7.27 -1.28
CA GLY A 127 -15.35 8.54 -1.64
C GLY A 127 -16.83 8.48 -1.27
N ARG A 128 -17.32 9.48 -0.51
CA ARG A 128 -18.69 9.54 0.00
C ARG A 128 -19.36 10.85 -0.39
N THR A 129 -20.66 10.75 -0.70
CA THR A 129 -21.54 11.89 -0.86
C THR A 129 -22.82 11.71 -0.04
N PRO A 130 -23.53 12.79 0.32
CA PRO A 130 -24.84 12.68 0.98
C PRO A 130 -25.89 11.93 0.16
N GLU A 131 -25.68 11.80 -1.15
CA GLU A 131 -26.58 11.14 -2.10
C GLU A 131 -26.24 9.67 -2.32
N ASP A 132 -25.15 9.15 -1.73
CA ASP A 132 -24.79 7.74 -1.91
C ASP A 132 -25.81 6.81 -1.24
N ALA A 133 -25.93 5.60 -1.78
CA ALA A 133 -27.01 4.65 -1.48
C ALA A 133 -27.10 4.20 -0.02
N CYS A 134 -26.06 4.42 0.80
CA CYS A 134 -26.04 4.05 2.21
C CYS A 134 -25.74 5.22 3.16
N TRP A 135 -25.69 6.47 2.66
CA TRP A 135 -25.46 7.62 3.52
C TRP A 135 -26.55 7.77 4.60
N PRO A 136 -26.23 8.13 5.87
CA PRO A 136 -24.89 8.39 6.45
C PRO A 136 -24.18 7.15 6.99
N GLN A 137 -24.76 5.95 6.77
CA GLN A 137 -24.20 4.69 7.28
C GLN A 137 -22.83 4.38 6.62
N PRO A 138 -21.94 3.65 7.31
CA PRO A 138 -20.72 3.16 6.69
C PRO A 138 -21.05 2.18 5.54
N VAL A 139 -20.17 2.09 4.54
CA VAL A 139 -20.40 1.22 3.38
C VAL A 139 -20.36 -0.27 3.73
N TRP A 140 -19.62 -0.65 4.77
CA TRP A 140 -19.46 -2.04 5.20
C TRP A 140 -20.78 -2.61 5.71
N GLY A 141 -21.31 -3.58 4.98
CA GLY A 141 -22.56 -4.24 5.31
C GLY A 141 -23.83 -3.44 4.99
N ASN A 142 -23.70 -2.20 4.46
CA ASN A 142 -24.84 -1.34 4.16
C ASN A 142 -24.92 -0.95 2.67
N LEU A 143 -23.85 -1.17 1.89
CA LEU A 143 -23.85 -0.82 0.47
C LEU A 143 -24.66 -1.86 -0.30
N PRO A 144 -25.74 -1.47 -1.01
CA PRO A 144 -26.50 -2.40 -1.86
C PRO A 144 -25.64 -2.87 -3.04
N GLU A 145 -26.02 -3.98 -3.65
CA GLU A 145 -25.43 -4.40 -4.91
C GLU A 145 -25.63 -3.30 -5.96
N GLY A 146 -24.59 -3.04 -6.73
CA GLY A 146 -24.57 -2.04 -7.79
C GLY A 146 -23.90 -2.59 -9.04
N PRO A 147 -23.94 -1.84 -10.15
CA PRO A 147 -23.25 -2.24 -11.37
C PRO A 147 -21.74 -2.36 -11.13
N ALA A 148 -21.08 -3.14 -11.98
CA ALA A 148 -19.63 -3.25 -12.00
C ALA A 148 -19.01 -2.18 -12.92
N TYR A 149 -17.75 -1.84 -12.66
CA TYR A 149 -16.94 -1.02 -13.56
C TYR A 149 -16.70 -1.73 -14.89
N THR A 150 -16.73 -0.97 -15.98
CA THR A 150 -16.27 -1.41 -17.29
C THR A 150 -14.74 -1.25 -17.41
N GLU A 151 -14.10 -2.02 -18.31
CA GLU A 151 -12.64 -1.88 -18.53
C GLU A 151 -12.21 -0.46 -18.94
N PRO A 152 -12.93 0.30 -19.80
CA PRO A 152 -12.58 1.69 -20.10
C PRO A 152 -12.64 2.61 -18.88
N GLU A 153 -13.59 2.41 -17.96
CA GLU A 153 -13.69 3.19 -16.72
C GLU A 153 -12.52 2.90 -15.77
N ILE A 154 -12.14 1.60 -15.65
CA ILE A 154 -10.99 1.18 -14.86
C ILE A 154 -9.70 1.78 -15.43
N GLU A 155 -9.51 1.73 -16.75
CA GLU A 155 -8.33 2.27 -17.40
C GLU A 155 -8.24 3.80 -17.25
N THR A 156 -9.35 4.49 -17.41
CA THR A 156 -9.43 5.94 -17.17
C THR A 156 -9.02 6.28 -15.73
N LEU A 157 -9.55 5.54 -14.76
CA LEU A 157 -9.23 5.75 -13.34
C LEU A 157 -7.75 5.43 -13.05
N ARG A 158 -7.20 4.36 -13.65
CA ARG A 158 -5.79 4.00 -13.53
C ARG A 158 -4.89 5.12 -14.04
N ASN A 159 -5.16 5.68 -15.22
CA ASN A 159 -4.39 6.79 -15.79
C ASN A 159 -4.41 8.03 -14.90
N GLN A 160 -5.57 8.37 -14.35
CA GLN A 160 -5.69 9.46 -13.37
C GLN A 160 -4.87 9.20 -12.10
N LEU A 161 -4.84 7.96 -11.60
CA LEU A 161 -4.06 7.60 -10.41
C LEU A 161 -2.55 7.58 -10.69
N ILE A 162 -2.13 7.25 -11.89
CA ILE A 162 -0.72 7.39 -12.32
C ILE A 162 -0.31 8.86 -12.27
N GLU A 163 -1.14 9.75 -12.79
CA GLU A 163 -0.85 11.19 -12.83
C GLU A 163 -0.86 11.85 -11.44
N HIS A 164 -1.81 11.49 -10.58
CA HIS A 164 -2.07 12.21 -9.33
C HIS A 164 -1.57 11.51 -8.05
N CYS A 165 -1.27 10.22 -8.12
CA CYS A 165 -0.93 9.40 -6.95
C CYS A 165 0.34 8.56 -7.12
N ASP A 166 1.12 8.77 -8.19
CA ASP A 166 2.33 7.99 -8.48
C ASP A 166 2.08 6.46 -8.57
N LEU A 167 0.88 6.06 -9.03
CA LEU A 167 0.54 4.65 -9.18
C LEU A 167 1.47 3.99 -10.19
N GLN A 168 2.09 2.88 -9.80
CA GLN A 168 2.92 2.05 -10.68
C GLN A 168 2.09 0.90 -11.23
N PRO A 169 2.17 0.59 -12.55
CA PRO A 169 1.57 -0.63 -13.10
C PRO A 169 2.08 -1.88 -12.37
N VAL A 170 1.26 -2.92 -12.29
CA VAL A 170 1.70 -4.26 -11.85
C VAL A 170 1.82 -5.11 -13.10
N ASP A 171 3.01 -5.69 -13.28
CA ASP A 171 3.29 -6.67 -14.33
C ASP A 171 2.47 -7.95 -14.15
#